data_25f633b39f88e49dfdceecf3e472ab6c
#
_entry.id   25f633b39f88e49dfdceecf3e472ab6c
#
_cell.length_a   1.000
_cell.length_b   1.000
_cell.length_c   1.000
_cell.angle_alpha   90.00
_cell.angle_beta   90.00
_cell.angle_gamma   90.00
#
_symmetry.space_group_name_H-M   'P 1'
#
loop_
_entity.id
_entity.type
_entity.pdbx_description
1 polymer ?
#
loop_
_entity_poly.entity_id
_entity_poly.type
_entity_poly.pdbx_seq_one_letter_code
_entity_poly.pdbx_strand_id
1 'polypeptide(L)'
;LVVVDIAPKAYPIHHQGYINAMKSVDFDAVQSRGAVDEILAKSVDNAGIRQFFMKSLHWQSKEKLAFRFNLNTLEDQLQEVGTPLGFGYFDRPTLFIAGGASGYINGEDEDVILGHFPAAHIETIANAGHWVHAEAREPFSELVVDFLEDLV
;
A
#
# COMPACT_ATOMS: atom_id res chain seq x y z
N LEU A 1 6.57 3.04 16.54
CA LEU A 1 6.15 2.50 15.24
C LEU A 1 5.03 3.37 14.68
N VAL A 2 5.02 3.61 13.35
CA VAL A 2 3.87 4.23 12.66
C VAL A 2 3.34 3.22 11.65
N VAL A 3 2.03 2.96 11.70
CA VAL A 3 1.31 2.05 10.79
C VAL A 3 0.25 2.87 10.05
N VAL A 4 0.22 2.78 8.73
CA VAL A 4 -0.65 3.62 7.90
C VAL A 4 -1.66 2.76 7.16
N ASP A 5 -2.92 2.95 7.51
CA ASP A 5 -4.12 2.42 6.88
C ASP A 5 -4.11 0.90 6.61
N ILE A 6 -3.66 0.13 7.60
CA ILE A 6 -3.75 -1.32 7.64
C ILE A 6 -3.89 -1.80 9.10
N ALA A 7 -4.71 -2.82 9.34
CA ALA A 7 -4.89 -3.47 10.64
C ALA A 7 -4.32 -4.89 10.62
N PRO A 8 -4.00 -5.51 11.77
CA PRO A 8 -3.45 -6.87 11.86
C PRO A 8 -4.51 -7.97 11.65
N LYS A 9 -5.46 -7.77 10.74
CA LYS A 9 -6.55 -8.68 10.39
C LYS A 9 -6.36 -9.32 9.02
N ALA A 10 -7.17 -10.33 8.69
CA ALA A 10 -7.23 -10.86 7.34
C ALA A 10 -7.88 -9.86 6.37
N TYR A 11 -7.31 -9.76 5.16
CA TYR A 11 -7.85 -8.95 4.07
C TYR A 11 -8.18 -9.82 2.85
N PRO A 12 -9.31 -9.55 2.17
CA PRO A 12 -9.62 -10.21 0.91
C PRO A 12 -8.55 -9.92 -0.15
N ILE A 13 -8.22 -10.92 -0.95
CA ILE A 13 -7.26 -10.78 -2.04
C ILE A 13 -7.95 -10.18 -3.26
N HIS A 14 -7.59 -8.96 -3.64
CA HIS A 14 -8.13 -8.27 -4.83
C HIS A 14 -7.03 -7.69 -5.75
N HIS A 15 -5.76 -8.04 -5.50
CA HIS A 15 -4.64 -7.51 -6.28
C HIS A 15 -4.32 -8.33 -7.53
N GLN A 16 -4.95 -9.50 -7.73
CA GLN A 16 -4.68 -10.37 -8.89
C GLN A 16 -4.88 -9.65 -10.23
N GLY A 17 -5.91 -8.81 -10.34
CA GLY A 17 -6.14 -8.02 -11.56
C GLY A 17 -4.98 -7.08 -11.89
N TYR A 18 -4.37 -6.47 -10.91
CA TYR A 18 -3.20 -5.61 -11.08
C TYR A 18 -1.95 -6.38 -11.49
N ILE A 19 -1.73 -7.56 -10.89
CA ILE A 19 -0.63 -8.44 -11.29
C ILE A 19 -0.81 -8.88 -12.74
N ASN A 20 -2.01 -9.29 -13.12
CA ASN A 20 -2.32 -9.68 -14.50
C ASN A 20 -2.09 -8.53 -15.48
N ALA A 21 -2.52 -7.31 -15.13
CA ALA A 21 -2.28 -6.12 -15.96
C ALA A 21 -0.78 -5.85 -16.14
N MET A 22 0.00 -5.92 -15.07
CA MET A 22 1.44 -5.72 -15.15
C MET A 22 2.16 -6.84 -15.93
N LYS A 23 1.72 -8.10 -15.80
CA LYS A 23 2.26 -9.25 -16.56
C LYS A 23 1.86 -9.23 -18.05
N SER A 24 0.82 -8.50 -18.43
CA SER A 24 0.44 -8.33 -19.82
C SER A 24 1.40 -7.43 -20.61
N VAL A 25 2.32 -6.74 -19.94
CA VAL A 25 3.32 -5.87 -20.60
C VAL A 25 4.44 -6.74 -21.15
N ASP A 26 4.49 -6.85 -22.50
CA ASP A 26 5.63 -7.46 -23.19
C ASP A 26 6.78 -6.45 -23.33
N PHE A 27 7.76 -6.54 -22.44
CA PHE A 27 8.92 -5.67 -22.43
C PHE A 27 9.90 -5.89 -23.57
N ASP A 28 9.74 -6.91 -24.39
CA ASP A 28 10.50 -7.08 -25.62
C ASP A 28 9.85 -6.32 -26.80
N ALA A 29 8.55 -6.03 -26.70
CA ALA A 29 7.80 -5.27 -27.71
C ALA A 29 7.66 -3.78 -27.37
N VAL A 30 7.70 -3.37 -26.10
CA VAL A 30 7.52 -1.96 -25.70
C VAL A 30 8.84 -1.22 -25.61
N GLN A 31 8.87 0.00 -26.18
CA GLN A 31 10.08 0.83 -26.24
C GLN A 31 9.97 2.15 -25.47
N SER A 32 8.86 2.39 -24.78
CA SER A 32 8.65 3.63 -24.04
C SER A 32 7.77 3.43 -22.80
N ARG A 33 7.94 4.33 -21.85
CA ARG A 33 7.07 4.38 -20.65
C ARG A 33 5.61 4.67 -21.03
N GLY A 34 5.37 5.50 -22.05
CA GLY A 34 4.02 5.80 -22.53
C GLY A 34 3.31 4.55 -23.05
N ALA A 35 3.99 3.72 -23.85
CA ALA A 35 3.43 2.47 -24.34
C ALA A 35 3.09 1.49 -23.21
N VAL A 36 3.86 1.47 -22.11
CA VAL A 36 3.53 0.68 -20.92
C VAL A 36 2.25 1.21 -20.25
N ASP A 37 2.12 2.53 -20.07
CA ASP A 37 0.90 3.13 -19.49
C ASP A 37 -0.35 2.83 -20.34
N GLU A 38 -0.25 2.91 -21.65
CA GLU A 38 -1.34 2.56 -22.58
C GLU A 38 -1.78 1.09 -22.46
N ILE A 39 -0.83 0.17 -22.25
CA ILE A 39 -1.15 -1.25 -22.04
C ILE A 39 -1.85 -1.41 -20.69
N LEU A 40 -1.32 -0.83 -19.62
CA LEU A 40 -1.91 -0.88 -18.29
C LEU A 40 -3.32 -0.26 -18.26
N ALA A 41 -3.56 0.81 -19.03
CA ALA A 41 -4.85 1.48 -19.10
C ALA A 41 -5.99 0.60 -19.63
N LYS A 42 -5.68 -0.49 -20.33
CA LYS A 42 -6.69 -1.46 -20.79
C LYS A 42 -7.37 -2.25 -19.67
N SER A 43 -6.72 -2.34 -18.51
CA SER A 43 -7.20 -3.18 -17.37
C SER A 43 -7.17 -2.44 -16.03
N VAL A 44 -6.59 -1.25 -15.98
CA VAL A 44 -6.46 -0.43 -14.76
C VAL A 44 -6.96 0.98 -15.07
N ASP A 45 -8.24 1.25 -14.79
CA ASP A 45 -8.87 2.53 -15.10
C ASP A 45 -8.30 3.69 -14.27
N ASN A 46 -7.96 3.44 -13.01
CA ASN A 46 -7.45 4.46 -12.09
C ASN A 46 -6.04 4.92 -12.49
N ALA A 47 -5.92 6.16 -12.95
CA ALA A 47 -4.66 6.75 -13.38
C ALA A 47 -3.62 6.85 -12.24
N GLY A 48 -4.06 7.08 -10.99
CA GLY A 48 -3.17 7.14 -9.83
C GLY A 48 -2.50 5.78 -9.57
N ILE A 49 -3.24 4.68 -9.66
CA ILE A 49 -2.71 3.32 -9.55
C ILE A 49 -1.72 3.03 -10.67
N ARG A 50 -2.05 3.41 -11.93
CA ARG A 50 -1.09 3.24 -13.03
C ARG A 50 0.19 4.02 -12.79
N GLN A 51 0.10 5.27 -12.36
CA GLN A 51 1.28 6.08 -12.04
C GLN A 51 2.11 5.48 -10.90
N PHE A 52 1.48 4.84 -9.92
CA PHE A 52 2.19 4.09 -8.88
C PHE A 52 3.00 2.93 -9.50
N PHE A 53 2.42 2.12 -10.39
CA PHE A 53 3.17 1.06 -11.08
C PHE A 53 4.29 1.65 -11.95
N MET A 54 4.02 2.73 -12.64
CA MET A 54 5.00 3.43 -13.48
C MET A 54 6.22 3.94 -12.71
N LYS A 55 6.11 4.23 -11.40
CA LYS A 55 7.28 4.58 -10.56
C LYS A 55 8.27 3.43 -10.42
N SER A 56 7.81 2.19 -10.51
CA SER A 56 8.67 1.00 -10.43
C SER A 56 9.36 0.64 -11.75
N LEU A 57 8.99 1.28 -12.88
CA LEU A 57 9.66 1.06 -14.15
C LEU A 57 11.08 1.61 -14.15
N HIS A 58 11.99 0.85 -14.70
CA HIS A 58 13.38 1.27 -14.91
C HIS A 58 13.91 0.71 -16.24
N TRP A 59 14.94 1.33 -16.74
CA TRP A 59 15.71 0.80 -17.86
C TRP A 59 16.65 -0.29 -17.35
N GLN A 60 16.36 -1.54 -17.68
CA GLN A 60 17.25 -2.68 -17.37
C GLN A 60 18.49 -2.65 -18.28
N SER A 61 18.31 -2.19 -19.53
CA SER A 61 19.36 -1.89 -20.50
C SER A 61 19.00 -0.62 -21.27
N LYS A 62 19.83 -0.21 -22.25
CA LYS A 62 19.54 0.97 -23.09
C LYS A 62 18.22 0.85 -23.87
N GLU A 63 17.75 -0.37 -24.11
CA GLU A 63 16.62 -0.64 -25.00
C GLU A 63 15.50 -1.42 -24.31
N LYS A 64 15.70 -1.89 -23.06
CA LYS A 64 14.74 -2.74 -22.36
C LYS A 64 14.27 -2.13 -21.05
N LEU A 65 12.98 -1.90 -20.94
CA LEU A 65 12.28 -1.55 -19.69
C LEU A 65 12.00 -2.82 -18.87
N ALA A 66 11.85 -2.67 -17.57
CA ALA A 66 11.36 -3.70 -16.66
C ALA A 66 10.73 -3.07 -15.42
N PHE A 67 9.88 -3.81 -14.70
CA PHE A 67 9.53 -3.47 -13.33
C PHE A 67 10.66 -3.85 -12.37
N ARG A 68 10.84 -3.08 -11.28
CA ARG A 68 11.87 -3.34 -10.26
C ARG A 68 11.51 -4.50 -9.33
N PHE A 69 10.24 -4.77 -9.15
CA PHE A 69 9.77 -5.83 -8.26
C PHE A 69 9.59 -7.16 -9.01
N ASN A 70 9.65 -8.25 -8.26
CA ASN A 70 9.49 -9.59 -8.79
C ASN A 70 8.00 -9.96 -8.87
N LEU A 71 7.38 -9.74 -10.04
CA LEU A 71 5.97 -10.04 -10.27
C LEU A 71 5.61 -11.52 -10.10
N ASN A 72 6.50 -12.43 -10.44
CA ASN A 72 6.24 -13.86 -10.30
C ASN A 72 6.14 -14.23 -8.82
N THR A 73 7.10 -13.79 -8.01
CA THR A 73 7.04 -14.03 -6.55
C THR A 73 5.81 -13.36 -5.90
N LEU A 74 5.45 -12.14 -6.34
CA LEU A 74 4.23 -11.47 -5.83
C LEU A 74 2.97 -12.25 -6.19
N GLU A 75 2.89 -12.82 -7.39
CA GLU A 75 1.77 -13.67 -7.80
C GLU A 75 1.72 -14.98 -6.99
N ASP A 76 2.85 -15.68 -6.89
CA ASP A 76 2.96 -16.96 -6.18
C ASP A 76 2.63 -16.84 -4.69
N GLN A 77 2.96 -15.69 -4.08
CA GLN A 77 2.77 -15.40 -2.66
C GLN A 77 1.62 -14.41 -2.38
N LEU A 78 0.73 -14.20 -3.35
CA LEU A 78 -0.33 -13.19 -3.22
C LEU A 78 -1.27 -13.47 -2.04
N GLN A 79 -1.50 -14.74 -1.71
CA GLN A 79 -2.34 -15.13 -0.57
C GLN A 79 -1.75 -14.67 0.77
N GLU A 80 -0.44 -14.63 0.89
CA GLU A 80 0.26 -14.20 2.11
C GLU A 80 0.08 -12.71 2.41
N VAL A 81 -0.16 -11.90 1.36
CA VAL A 81 -0.39 -10.43 1.51
C VAL A 81 -1.65 -10.15 2.32
N GLY A 82 -2.65 -11.02 2.24
CA GLY A 82 -3.92 -10.88 2.96
C GLY A 82 -3.98 -11.61 4.29
N THR A 83 -2.89 -12.29 4.73
CA THR A 83 -2.92 -13.03 5.99
C THR A 83 -2.87 -12.08 7.20
N PRO A 84 -3.58 -12.39 8.29
CA PRO A 84 -3.49 -11.62 9.53
C PRO A 84 -2.11 -11.84 10.17
N LEU A 85 -1.72 -10.93 11.06
CA LEU A 85 -0.55 -11.17 11.92
C LEU A 85 -0.77 -12.41 12.77
N GLY A 86 0.30 -13.22 12.94
CA GLY A 86 0.29 -14.35 13.86
C GLY A 86 0.26 -13.91 15.33
N PHE A 87 0.32 -14.89 16.25
CA PHE A 87 0.39 -14.62 17.68
C PHE A 87 1.62 -13.79 18.04
N GLY A 88 1.41 -12.79 18.86
CA GLY A 88 2.46 -11.90 19.34
C GLY A 88 1.92 -10.48 19.58
N TYR A 89 2.70 -9.69 20.30
CA TYR A 89 2.38 -8.30 20.57
C TYR A 89 3.65 -7.43 20.52
N PHE A 90 3.46 -6.15 20.25
CA PHE A 90 4.50 -5.12 20.28
C PHE A 90 4.05 -4.03 21.26
N ASP A 91 4.70 -3.93 22.41
CA ASP A 91 4.32 -3.12 23.58
C ASP A 91 4.91 -1.70 23.59
N ARG A 92 5.52 -1.28 22.47
CA ARG A 92 6.09 0.07 22.35
C ARG A 92 5.09 1.05 21.77
N PRO A 93 5.28 2.36 22.01
CA PRO A 93 4.43 3.38 21.41
C PRO A 93 4.23 3.17 19.90
N THR A 94 2.98 3.14 19.49
CA THR A 94 2.60 2.90 18.11
C THR A 94 1.48 3.86 17.71
N LEU A 95 1.62 4.51 16.57
CA LEU A 95 0.58 5.32 15.95
C LEU A 95 0.00 4.57 14.75
N PHE A 96 -1.30 4.30 14.78
CA PHE A 96 -2.08 3.89 13.61
C PHE A 96 -2.76 5.10 13.00
N ILE A 97 -2.61 5.33 11.70
CA ILE A 97 -3.28 6.42 10.97
C ILE A 97 -4.21 5.79 9.94
N ALA A 98 -5.51 5.92 10.17
CA ALA A 98 -6.56 5.41 9.30
C ALA A 98 -7.02 6.47 8.29
N GLY A 99 -7.27 6.06 7.05
CA GLY A 99 -8.00 6.86 6.08
C GLY A 99 -9.50 6.65 6.25
N GLY A 100 -10.23 7.69 6.67
CA GLY A 100 -11.67 7.60 6.98
C GLY A 100 -12.55 7.22 5.78
N ALA A 101 -12.04 7.37 4.55
CA ALA A 101 -12.70 6.98 3.31
C ALA A 101 -12.14 5.66 2.72
N SER A 102 -11.18 4.98 3.39
CA SER A 102 -10.51 3.79 2.83
C SER A 102 -11.21 2.48 3.18
N GLY A 103 -11.73 2.34 4.40
CA GLY A 103 -12.29 1.10 4.92
C GLY A 103 -11.29 0.01 5.31
N TYR A 104 -9.98 0.26 5.21
CA TYR A 104 -8.94 -0.68 5.66
C TYR A 104 -8.91 -0.82 7.17
N ILE A 105 -9.05 0.30 7.88
CA ILE A 105 -9.26 0.34 9.33
C ILE A 105 -10.65 0.92 9.58
N ASN A 106 -11.43 0.28 10.41
CA ASN A 106 -12.75 0.75 10.84
C ASN A 106 -12.92 0.58 12.36
N GLY A 107 -14.02 1.04 12.93
CA GLY A 107 -14.24 1.00 14.38
C GLY A 107 -14.26 -0.40 15.02
N GLU A 108 -14.48 -1.45 14.23
CA GLU A 108 -14.47 -2.85 14.71
C GLU A 108 -13.04 -3.41 14.82
N ASP A 109 -12.05 -2.73 14.26
CA ASP A 109 -10.66 -3.17 14.23
C ASP A 109 -9.85 -2.73 15.46
N GLU A 110 -10.39 -1.85 16.32
CA GLU A 110 -9.72 -1.32 17.50
C GLU A 110 -9.25 -2.43 18.43
N ASP A 111 -10.13 -3.39 18.75
CA ASP A 111 -9.80 -4.50 19.66
C ASP A 111 -8.67 -5.38 19.09
N VAL A 112 -8.66 -5.66 17.78
CA VAL A 112 -7.62 -6.47 17.17
C VAL A 112 -6.29 -5.69 17.09
N ILE A 113 -6.34 -4.39 16.85
CA ILE A 113 -5.15 -3.54 16.89
C ILE A 113 -4.55 -3.52 18.29
N LEU A 114 -5.35 -3.22 19.31
CA LEU A 114 -4.88 -3.14 20.70
C LEU A 114 -4.44 -4.51 21.24
N GLY A 115 -4.99 -5.61 20.73
CA GLY A 115 -4.55 -6.96 21.05
C GLY A 115 -3.11 -7.25 20.60
N HIS A 116 -2.67 -6.70 19.47
CA HIS A 116 -1.31 -6.82 18.96
C HIS A 116 -0.40 -5.65 19.36
N PHE A 117 -0.95 -4.47 19.59
CA PHE A 117 -0.25 -3.22 19.88
C PHE A 117 -0.89 -2.52 21.09
N PRO A 118 -0.69 -3.03 22.33
CA PRO A 118 -1.39 -2.52 23.51
C PRO A 118 -1.06 -1.06 23.87
N ALA A 119 0.03 -0.51 23.33
CA ALA A 119 0.40 0.91 23.45
C ALA A 119 0.13 1.71 22.18
N ALA A 120 -0.88 1.30 21.39
CA ALA A 120 -1.24 2.01 20.18
C ALA A 120 -2.21 3.17 20.44
N HIS A 121 -1.99 4.26 19.66
CA HIS A 121 -2.99 5.30 19.41
C HIS A 121 -3.50 5.15 17.98
N ILE A 122 -4.80 5.33 17.79
CA ILE A 122 -5.44 5.22 16.47
C ILE A 122 -6.03 6.58 16.12
N GLU A 123 -5.51 7.19 15.06
CA GLU A 123 -5.98 8.46 14.53
C GLU A 123 -6.63 8.26 13.16
N THR A 124 -7.70 9.00 12.87
CA THR A 124 -8.43 8.90 11.61
C THR A 124 -8.46 10.23 10.89
N ILE A 125 -7.98 10.25 9.64
CA ILE A 125 -8.10 11.40 8.75
C ILE A 125 -9.34 11.22 7.88
N ALA A 126 -10.43 11.91 8.23
CA ALA A 126 -11.80 11.66 7.78
C ALA A 126 -11.98 11.55 6.25
N ASN A 127 -11.31 12.39 5.47
CA ASN A 127 -11.48 12.47 4.02
C ASN A 127 -10.36 11.80 3.21
N ALA A 128 -9.43 11.10 3.87
CA ALA A 128 -8.36 10.38 3.20
C ALA A 128 -8.79 8.98 2.82
N GLY A 129 -8.44 8.53 1.62
CA GLY A 129 -8.49 7.14 1.21
C GLY A 129 -7.26 6.37 1.67
N HIS A 130 -6.97 5.24 1.01
CA HIS A 130 -5.87 4.35 1.39
C HIS A 130 -4.47 5.00 1.28
N TRP A 131 -4.28 5.93 0.38
CA TRP A 131 -3.01 6.66 0.26
C TRP A 131 -2.99 7.93 1.11
N VAL A 132 -3.21 7.74 2.41
CA VAL A 132 -3.35 8.81 3.40
C VAL A 132 -2.26 9.88 3.27
N HIS A 133 -1.01 9.46 3.18
CA HIS A 133 0.17 10.33 3.06
C HIS A 133 0.20 11.16 1.75
N ALA A 134 -0.54 10.76 0.74
CA ALA A 134 -0.62 11.48 -0.55
C ALA A 134 -1.89 12.31 -0.65
N GLU A 135 -3.00 11.80 -0.12
CA GLU A 135 -4.32 12.41 -0.21
C GLU A 135 -4.54 13.49 0.87
N ALA A 136 -3.91 13.33 2.04
CA ALA A 136 -4.01 14.23 3.18
C ALA A 136 -2.64 14.57 3.78
N ARG A 137 -1.73 15.10 2.97
CA ARG A 137 -0.31 15.26 3.29
C ARG A 137 -0.06 16.07 4.57
N GLU A 138 -0.71 17.22 4.71
CA GLU A 138 -0.49 18.11 5.86
C GLU A 138 -0.92 17.46 7.18
N PRO A 139 -2.19 17.03 7.37
CA PRO A 139 -2.60 16.41 8.61
C PRO A 139 -1.87 15.07 8.88
N PHE A 140 -1.51 14.31 7.83
CA PHE A 140 -0.67 13.13 8.00
C PHE A 140 0.71 13.47 8.57
N SER A 141 1.35 14.52 8.04
CA SER A 141 2.68 14.93 8.49
C SER A 141 2.65 15.47 9.92
N GLU A 142 1.63 16.23 10.28
CA GLU A 142 1.41 16.75 11.63
C GLU A 142 1.29 15.60 12.64
N LEU A 143 0.40 14.64 12.41
CA LEU A 143 0.24 13.47 13.29
C LEU A 143 1.54 12.68 13.48
N VAL A 144 2.33 12.48 12.42
CA VAL A 144 3.59 11.76 12.51
C VAL A 144 4.64 12.56 13.29
N VAL A 145 4.73 13.87 13.07
CA VAL A 145 5.71 14.74 13.77
C VAL A 145 5.36 14.81 15.24
N ASP A 146 4.11 15.10 15.59
CA ASP A 146 3.64 15.19 16.97
C ASP A 146 3.91 13.88 17.73
N PHE A 147 3.57 12.74 17.11
CA PHE A 147 3.87 11.43 17.71
C PHE A 147 5.37 11.20 17.94
N LEU A 148 6.23 11.64 17.03
CA LEU A 148 7.68 11.47 17.19
C LEU A 148 8.26 12.41 18.24
N GLU A 149 7.73 13.64 18.38
CA GLU A 149 8.13 14.60 19.41
C GLU A 149 7.75 14.13 20.82
N ASP A 150 6.60 13.47 20.98
CA ASP A 150 6.16 12.89 22.24
C ASP A 150 7.02 11.71 22.73
N LEU A 151 7.88 11.16 21.88
CA LEU A 151 8.80 10.06 22.22
C LEU A 151 10.16 10.52 22.75
N VAL A 152 10.46 11.81 22.69
CA VAL A 152 11.75 12.39 23.08
C VAL A 152 11.68 13.03 24.45
#